data_4a0fac7bd9d1163c7607e2f36837f839
#
_entry.id   4a0fac7bd9d1163c7607e2f36837f839
#
_cell.length_a   1.000
_cell.length_b   1.000
_cell.length_c   1.000
_cell.angle_alpha   90.00
_cell.angle_beta   90.00
_cell.angle_gamma   90.00
#
_symmetry.space_group_name_H-M   'P 1'
#
loop_
_entity.id
_entity.type
_entity.pdbx_description
1 polymer ?
#
loop_
_entity_poly.entity_id
_entity_poly.type
_entity_poly.pdbx_seq_one_letter_code
_entity_poly.pdbx_strand_id
1 'polypeptide(L)'
;FAPADAWIHIGWDGAGSHNRTLRSVQQENVRHSLEAVKAAAGLGCRRFLFTGSQAEYGVHHETITEDTPCRPVSEYGIAKVEFGRQAEALCRKLGMEYVHTRIFSVYGPGDHPWSLVQTCLSTWMDGGEMKLGECTQFWNFLYIEDTAAALVCLLTEGRPGVYNIAGNDTRPLRAYIEEMYRLCGSRGSFRYGERPQNAEGPADLMPDISRICRETAWRPVTAFSEGIYETLHRLRA
;
A
#
# COMPACT_ATOMS: atom_id res chain seq x y z
N PHE A 1 18.61 5.57 23.25
CA PHE A 1 17.27 5.01 22.97
C PHE A 1 17.02 3.85 23.92
N ALA A 2 15.76 3.61 24.32
CA ALA A 2 15.39 2.45 25.12
C ALA A 2 15.45 1.16 24.26
N PRO A 3 15.75 -0.02 24.86
CA PRO A 3 15.62 -1.29 24.16
C PRO A 3 14.21 -1.47 23.58
N ALA A 4 14.10 -2.11 22.43
CA ALA A 4 12.84 -2.39 21.76
C ALA A 4 12.80 -3.85 21.30
N ASP A 5 11.65 -4.49 21.38
CA ASP A 5 11.48 -5.89 20.98
C ASP A 5 11.36 -6.08 19.46
N ALA A 6 10.82 -5.07 18.78
CA ALA A 6 10.57 -5.12 17.34
C ALA A 6 10.66 -3.73 16.71
N TRP A 7 10.88 -3.72 15.39
CA TRP A 7 10.92 -2.51 14.57
C TRP A 7 9.95 -2.62 13.40
N ILE A 8 9.10 -1.60 13.22
CA ILE A 8 8.31 -1.43 12.02
C ILE A 8 8.94 -0.33 11.17
N HIS A 9 9.38 -0.66 9.96
CA HIS A 9 10.00 0.27 9.03
C HIS A 9 8.97 0.75 8.01
N ILE A 10 8.47 1.98 8.20
CA ILE A 10 7.49 2.65 7.34
C ILE A 10 8.14 3.74 6.48
N GLY A 11 9.23 4.33 6.98
CA GLY A 11 9.89 5.47 6.36
C GLY A 11 10.39 5.17 4.95
N TRP A 12 9.87 5.93 3.97
CA TRP A 12 10.30 5.84 2.56
C TRP A 12 9.97 7.16 1.85
N ASP A 13 10.98 7.85 1.33
CA ASP A 13 10.77 9.06 0.56
C ASP A 13 10.37 8.73 -0.89
N GLY A 14 9.56 9.61 -1.50
CA GLY A 14 9.20 9.49 -2.90
C GLY A 14 8.32 8.28 -3.23
N ALA A 15 7.43 7.86 -2.32
CA ALA A 15 6.39 6.86 -2.61
C ALA A 15 5.31 7.40 -3.55
N GLY A 16 5.11 8.72 -3.58
CA GLY A 16 4.17 9.41 -4.46
C GLY A 16 4.67 9.54 -5.90
N SER A 17 3.78 9.91 -6.81
CA SER A 17 4.01 9.91 -8.25
C SER A 17 5.22 10.72 -8.73
N HIS A 18 5.58 11.80 -8.05
CA HIS A 18 6.62 12.74 -8.52
C HIS A 18 8.05 12.19 -8.36
N ASN A 19 8.37 11.52 -7.26
CA ASN A 19 9.71 11.00 -6.97
C ASN A 19 9.83 9.48 -7.18
N ARG A 20 8.73 8.83 -7.55
CA ARG A 20 8.63 7.38 -7.73
C ARG A 20 9.56 6.86 -8.84
N THR A 21 9.85 7.71 -9.82
CA THR A 21 10.72 7.40 -10.96
C THR A 21 12.16 7.88 -10.79
N LEU A 22 12.48 8.61 -9.71
CA LEU A 22 13.82 9.15 -9.47
C LEU A 22 14.72 8.09 -8.81
N ARG A 23 15.54 7.46 -9.62
CA ARG A 23 16.46 6.41 -9.18
C ARG A 23 17.34 6.83 -8.00
N SER A 24 17.87 8.05 -8.00
CA SER A 24 18.71 8.54 -6.91
C SER A 24 17.98 8.57 -5.56
N VAL A 25 16.74 9.05 -5.55
CA VAL A 25 15.90 9.07 -4.34
C VAL A 25 15.65 7.64 -3.87
N GLN A 26 15.31 6.74 -4.79
CA GLN A 26 14.99 5.36 -4.44
C GLN A 26 16.21 4.58 -3.94
N GLN A 27 17.41 4.82 -4.49
CA GLN A 27 18.64 4.22 -3.98
C GLN A 27 19.03 4.73 -2.59
N GLU A 28 18.83 6.02 -2.30
CA GLU A 28 19.04 6.57 -0.95
C GLU A 28 18.10 5.93 0.07
N ASN A 29 16.85 5.66 -0.31
CA ASN A 29 15.93 4.92 0.54
C ASN A 29 16.45 3.53 0.90
N VAL A 30 16.98 2.78 -0.07
CA VAL A 30 17.59 1.45 0.20
C VAL A 30 18.73 1.58 1.19
N ARG A 31 19.65 2.54 0.97
CA ARG A 31 20.80 2.79 1.85
C ARG A 31 20.36 3.13 3.29
N HIS A 32 19.46 4.11 3.44
CA HIS A 32 18.96 4.53 4.75
C HIS A 32 18.17 3.43 5.47
N SER A 33 17.39 2.66 4.71
CA SER A 33 16.61 1.56 5.28
C SER A 33 17.50 0.41 5.78
N LEU A 34 18.63 0.15 5.12
CA LEU A 34 19.62 -0.82 5.63
C LEU A 34 20.29 -0.35 6.93
N GLU A 35 20.54 0.96 7.09
CA GLU A 35 20.98 1.51 8.37
C GLU A 35 19.91 1.37 9.46
N ALA A 36 18.62 1.49 9.12
CA ALA A 36 17.53 1.22 10.06
C ALA A 36 17.51 -0.24 10.54
N VAL A 37 17.84 -1.22 9.68
CA VAL A 37 17.98 -2.63 10.09
C VAL A 37 19.11 -2.79 11.12
N LYS A 38 20.27 -2.14 10.90
CA LYS A 38 21.39 -2.18 11.84
C LYS A 38 21.04 -1.48 13.16
N ALA A 39 20.35 -0.35 13.10
CA ALA A 39 19.88 0.37 14.27
C ALA A 39 18.91 -0.47 15.10
N ALA A 40 17.96 -1.15 14.46
CA ALA A 40 17.03 -2.07 15.12
C ALA A 40 17.77 -3.19 15.88
N ALA A 41 18.77 -3.81 15.24
CA ALA A 41 19.61 -4.81 15.89
C ALA A 41 20.37 -4.23 17.10
N GLY A 42 20.93 -3.02 16.96
CA GLY A 42 21.63 -2.32 18.03
C GLY A 42 20.73 -1.96 19.23
N LEU A 43 19.42 -1.84 19.02
CA LEU A 43 18.41 -1.65 20.08
C LEU A 43 17.91 -2.95 20.70
N GLY A 44 18.39 -4.10 20.24
CA GLY A 44 17.98 -5.41 20.72
C GLY A 44 16.70 -5.95 20.10
N CYS A 45 16.20 -5.36 19.00
CA CYS A 45 15.03 -5.86 18.30
C CYS A 45 15.26 -7.29 17.80
N ARG A 46 14.29 -8.15 18.04
CA ARG A 46 14.31 -9.55 17.58
C ARG A 46 13.55 -9.71 16.26
N ARG A 47 12.76 -8.72 15.89
CA ARG A 47 11.93 -8.74 14.67
C ARG A 47 11.99 -7.39 13.95
N PHE A 48 12.13 -7.47 12.63
CA PHE A 48 12.06 -6.31 11.74
C PHE A 48 10.94 -6.52 10.73
N LEU A 49 9.93 -5.63 10.73
CA LEU A 49 8.83 -5.64 9.79
C LEU A 49 9.01 -4.48 8.80
N PHE A 50 8.96 -4.78 7.51
CA PHE A 50 9.07 -3.82 6.43
C PHE A 50 7.75 -3.61 5.70
N THR A 51 7.36 -2.36 5.50
CA THR A 51 6.23 -1.99 4.65
C THR A 51 6.68 -1.89 3.18
N GLY A 52 6.61 -3.02 2.48
CA GLY A 52 6.77 -3.11 1.04
C GLY A 52 5.54 -2.62 0.27
N SER A 53 5.45 -2.95 -1.00
CA SER A 53 4.39 -2.45 -1.89
C SER A 53 4.00 -3.48 -2.95
N GLN A 54 2.74 -3.45 -3.38
CA GLN A 54 2.28 -4.18 -4.56
C GLN A 54 3.06 -3.82 -5.84
N ALA A 55 3.68 -2.63 -5.89
CA ALA A 55 4.53 -2.21 -7.00
C ALA A 55 5.75 -3.13 -7.24
N GLU A 56 6.12 -3.95 -6.27
CA GLU A 56 7.16 -4.96 -6.39
C GLU A 56 6.80 -6.05 -7.41
N TYR A 57 5.50 -6.35 -7.54
CA TYR A 57 5.03 -7.33 -8.52
C TYR A 57 5.12 -6.84 -9.96
N GLY A 58 4.92 -5.52 -10.19
CA GLY A 58 4.78 -4.94 -11.52
C GLY A 58 3.36 -5.09 -12.07
N VAL A 59 3.23 -5.31 -13.39
CA VAL A 59 1.94 -5.42 -14.08
C VAL A 59 1.51 -6.88 -14.16
N HIS A 60 0.35 -7.18 -13.60
CA HIS A 60 -0.30 -8.49 -13.66
C HIS A 60 -1.78 -8.35 -14.02
N HIS A 61 -2.35 -9.39 -14.63
CA HIS A 61 -3.77 -9.52 -15.00
C HIS A 61 -4.40 -10.78 -14.40
N GLU A 62 -3.73 -11.40 -13.44
CA GLU A 62 -4.15 -12.60 -12.72
C GLU A 62 -4.08 -12.35 -11.22
N THR A 63 -4.59 -13.30 -10.44
CA THR A 63 -4.50 -13.25 -8.98
C THR A 63 -3.05 -13.20 -8.52
N ILE A 64 -2.74 -12.26 -7.65
CA ILE A 64 -1.40 -11.99 -7.13
C ILE A 64 -1.26 -12.63 -5.76
N THR A 65 -0.46 -13.69 -5.68
CA THR A 65 -0.06 -14.32 -4.42
C THR A 65 1.34 -13.86 -4.00
N GLU A 66 1.78 -14.23 -2.81
CA GLU A 66 3.15 -13.94 -2.34
C GLU A 66 4.23 -14.64 -3.18
N ASP A 67 3.87 -15.73 -3.86
CA ASP A 67 4.77 -16.50 -4.75
C ASP A 67 4.81 -15.92 -6.17
N THR A 68 3.95 -14.97 -6.50
CA THR A 68 3.96 -14.30 -7.80
C THR A 68 5.32 -13.62 -8.03
N PRO A 69 6.01 -13.86 -9.16
CA PRO A 69 7.31 -13.27 -9.42
C PRO A 69 7.28 -11.74 -9.43
N CYS A 70 8.21 -11.11 -8.72
CA CYS A 70 8.39 -9.67 -8.74
C CYS A 70 9.02 -9.23 -10.08
N ARG A 71 8.30 -8.40 -10.82
CA ARG A 71 8.73 -7.77 -12.09
C ARG A 71 8.43 -6.27 -12.08
N PRO A 72 9.02 -5.52 -11.12
CA PRO A 72 8.71 -4.11 -10.95
C PRO A 72 9.03 -3.31 -12.20
N VAL A 73 8.19 -2.33 -12.52
CA VAL A 73 8.31 -1.46 -13.70
C VAL A 73 8.69 -0.03 -13.33
N SER A 74 8.72 0.32 -12.04
CA SER A 74 9.14 1.63 -11.53
C SER A 74 10.39 1.53 -10.67
N GLU A 75 11.20 2.60 -10.62
CA GLU A 75 12.37 2.68 -9.75
C GLU A 75 11.99 2.46 -8.27
N TYR A 76 10.81 2.92 -7.87
CA TYR A 76 10.24 2.65 -6.55
C TYR A 76 10.04 1.15 -6.29
N GLY A 77 9.39 0.43 -7.19
CA GLY A 77 9.17 -1.01 -7.06
C GLY A 77 10.49 -1.79 -7.09
N ILE A 78 11.43 -1.40 -7.98
CA ILE A 78 12.77 -1.99 -8.06
C ILE A 78 13.50 -1.85 -6.72
N ALA A 79 13.50 -0.64 -6.14
CA ALA A 79 14.17 -0.36 -4.87
C ALA A 79 13.53 -1.10 -3.69
N LYS A 80 12.19 -1.24 -3.67
CA LYS A 80 11.49 -2.03 -2.65
C LYS A 80 11.89 -3.52 -2.70
N VAL A 81 11.98 -4.11 -3.90
CA VAL A 81 12.47 -5.49 -4.10
C VAL A 81 13.93 -5.61 -3.65
N GLU A 82 14.78 -4.67 -4.06
CA GLU A 82 16.21 -4.65 -3.72
C GLU A 82 16.39 -4.60 -2.20
N PHE A 83 15.74 -3.64 -1.54
CA PHE A 83 15.80 -3.53 -0.08
C PHE A 83 15.28 -4.80 0.60
N GLY A 84 14.14 -5.33 0.17
CA GLY A 84 13.57 -6.54 0.75
C GLY A 84 14.55 -7.72 0.78
N ARG A 85 15.25 -7.98 -0.34
CA ARG A 85 16.27 -9.03 -0.44
C ARG A 85 17.48 -8.78 0.48
N GLN A 86 17.99 -7.54 0.49
CA GLN A 86 19.15 -7.16 1.31
C GLN A 86 18.79 -7.18 2.80
N ALA A 87 17.61 -6.69 3.18
CA ALA A 87 17.12 -6.65 4.56
C ALA A 87 16.91 -8.07 5.11
N GLU A 88 16.34 -8.98 4.35
CA GLU A 88 16.17 -10.38 4.76
C GLU A 88 17.53 -11.03 5.07
N ALA A 89 18.50 -10.87 4.17
CA ALA A 89 19.84 -11.41 4.36
C ALA A 89 20.55 -10.79 5.57
N LEU A 90 20.39 -9.46 5.76
CA LEU A 90 20.99 -8.73 6.87
C LEU A 90 20.34 -9.11 8.21
N CYS A 91 19.01 -9.19 8.27
CA CYS A 91 18.29 -9.63 9.48
C CYS A 91 18.72 -11.05 9.90
N ARG A 92 18.82 -11.98 8.95
CA ARG A 92 19.31 -13.34 9.21
C ARG A 92 20.72 -13.33 9.78
N LYS A 93 21.61 -12.51 9.24
CA LYS A 93 23.00 -12.35 9.75
C LYS A 93 23.04 -11.77 11.17
N LEU A 94 22.11 -10.88 11.49
CA LEU A 94 22.00 -10.20 12.79
C LEU A 94 21.13 -10.98 13.81
N GLY A 95 20.61 -12.15 13.44
CA GLY A 95 19.78 -12.97 14.31
C GLY A 95 18.36 -12.43 14.52
N MET A 96 17.87 -11.60 13.62
CA MET A 96 16.51 -11.05 13.65
C MET A 96 15.58 -11.81 12.69
N GLU A 97 14.31 -11.93 13.08
CA GLU A 97 13.23 -12.34 12.19
C GLU A 97 12.88 -11.20 11.23
N TYR A 98 12.60 -11.55 9.97
CA TYR A 98 12.21 -10.59 8.95
C TYR A 98 10.80 -10.85 8.44
N VAL A 99 9.95 -9.82 8.49
CA VAL A 99 8.59 -9.82 7.92
C VAL A 99 8.51 -8.76 6.85
N HIS A 100 8.11 -9.15 5.66
CA HIS A 100 7.94 -8.26 4.51
C HIS A 100 6.47 -8.17 4.13
N THR A 101 5.88 -6.99 4.19
CA THR A 101 4.50 -6.80 3.74
C THR A 101 4.48 -6.17 2.35
N ARG A 102 3.68 -6.69 1.43
CA ARG A 102 3.37 -6.05 0.16
C ARG A 102 1.97 -5.46 0.26
N ILE A 103 1.95 -4.16 0.54
CA ILE A 103 0.71 -3.44 0.82
C ILE A 103 0.11 -2.97 -0.50
N PHE A 104 -1.17 -3.23 -0.69
CA PHE A 104 -1.95 -2.77 -1.83
C PHE A 104 -2.51 -1.36 -1.59
N SER A 105 -3.52 -0.93 -2.35
CA SER A 105 -3.96 0.47 -2.31
C SER A 105 -4.66 0.83 -1.00
N VAL A 106 -3.94 1.50 -0.11
CA VAL A 106 -4.48 2.02 1.15
C VAL A 106 -5.22 3.33 0.90
N TYR A 107 -6.32 3.54 1.60
CA TYR A 107 -7.07 4.80 1.63
C TYR A 107 -7.57 5.11 3.04
N GLY A 108 -7.90 6.35 3.28
CA GLY A 108 -8.49 6.76 4.56
C GLY A 108 -8.16 8.20 4.94
N PRO A 109 -8.52 8.62 6.16
CA PRO A 109 -8.16 9.93 6.68
C PRO A 109 -6.63 10.13 6.72
N GLY A 110 -6.18 11.32 6.31
CA GLY A 110 -4.75 11.66 6.28
C GLY A 110 -3.99 11.15 5.06
N ASP A 111 -4.67 10.53 4.09
CA ASP A 111 -4.05 10.19 2.81
C ASP A 111 -3.66 11.45 2.03
N HIS A 112 -2.73 11.29 1.09
CA HIS A 112 -2.21 12.41 0.31
C HIS A 112 -3.31 13.11 -0.52
N PRO A 113 -3.31 14.46 -0.58
CA PRO A 113 -4.32 15.22 -1.33
C PRO A 113 -4.41 14.86 -2.81
N TRP A 114 -3.34 14.31 -3.39
CA TRP A 114 -3.27 13.87 -4.79
C TRP A 114 -3.61 12.39 -5.00
N SER A 115 -3.97 11.64 -3.96
CA SER A 115 -4.45 10.28 -4.13
C SER A 115 -5.79 10.28 -4.87
N LEU A 116 -6.12 9.17 -5.52
CA LEU A 116 -7.37 9.06 -6.27
C LEU A 116 -8.59 9.31 -5.38
N VAL A 117 -8.62 8.68 -4.21
CA VAL A 117 -9.74 8.80 -3.26
C VAL A 117 -9.88 10.25 -2.80
N GLN A 118 -8.80 10.86 -2.28
CA GLN A 118 -8.86 12.25 -1.78
C GLN A 118 -9.24 13.24 -2.88
N THR A 119 -8.64 13.11 -4.08
CA THR A 119 -8.94 13.99 -5.21
C THR A 119 -10.40 13.88 -5.63
N CYS A 120 -10.94 12.66 -5.74
CA CYS A 120 -12.35 12.46 -6.07
C CYS A 120 -13.28 13.08 -5.03
N LEU A 121 -13.07 12.77 -3.75
CA LEU A 121 -13.92 13.24 -2.67
C LEU A 121 -13.90 14.77 -2.58
N SER A 122 -12.71 15.39 -2.56
CA SER A 122 -12.57 16.85 -2.49
C SER A 122 -13.22 17.54 -3.69
N THR A 123 -12.96 17.06 -4.91
CA THR A 123 -13.53 17.65 -6.12
C THR A 123 -15.06 17.61 -6.11
N TRP A 124 -15.65 16.50 -5.69
CA TRP A 124 -17.11 16.37 -5.68
C TRP A 124 -17.78 17.09 -4.51
N MET A 125 -17.10 17.21 -3.36
CA MET A 125 -17.59 18.06 -2.26
C MET A 125 -17.73 19.51 -2.70
N ASP A 126 -16.83 20.00 -3.55
CA ASP A 126 -16.83 21.35 -4.11
C ASP A 126 -17.76 21.49 -5.34
N GLY A 127 -18.45 20.42 -5.77
CA GLY A 127 -19.31 20.42 -6.95
C GLY A 127 -18.55 20.44 -8.27
N GLY A 128 -17.25 20.10 -8.26
CA GLY A 128 -16.39 20.12 -9.43
C GLY A 128 -16.54 18.91 -10.36
N GLU A 129 -15.83 18.95 -11.50
CA GLU A 129 -15.78 17.86 -12.47
C GLU A 129 -14.48 17.06 -12.32
N MET A 130 -14.59 15.74 -12.15
CA MET A 130 -13.44 14.84 -12.08
C MET A 130 -13.17 14.20 -13.44
N LYS A 131 -11.95 14.43 -13.99
CA LYS A 131 -11.47 13.78 -15.20
C LYS A 131 -10.69 12.53 -14.83
N LEU A 132 -11.11 11.38 -15.33
CA LEU A 132 -10.59 10.06 -14.98
C LEU A 132 -10.02 9.36 -16.23
N GLY A 133 -9.13 8.39 -16.02
CA GLY A 133 -8.78 7.42 -17.05
C GLY A 133 -9.95 6.49 -17.36
N GLU A 134 -9.70 5.42 -18.12
CA GLU A 134 -10.75 4.42 -18.42
C GLU A 134 -11.27 3.69 -17.18
N CYS A 135 -10.44 3.50 -16.16
CA CYS A 135 -10.78 2.88 -14.87
C CYS A 135 -11.48 1.51 -15.00
N THR A 136 -11.12 0.74 -16.03
CA THR A 136 -11.68 -0.60 -16.28
C THR A 136 -10.94 -1.72 -15.58
N GLN A 137 -9.71 -1.47 -15.15
CA GLN A 137 -8.87 -2.44 -14.43
C GLN A 137 -9.51 -2.83 -13.10
N PHE A 138 -9.24 -4.06 -12.67
CA PHE A 138 -9.57 -4.50 -11.31
C PHE A 138 -8.72 -3.78 -10.29
N TRP A 139 -9.32 -3.42 -9.16
CA TRP A 139 -8.67 -2.71 -8.08
C TRP A 139 -9.07 -3.26 -6.73
N ASN A 140 -8.22 -3.04 -5.74
CA ASN A 140 -8.48 -3.45 -4.38
C ASN A 140 -8.04 -2.33 -3.45
N PHE A 141 -8.97 -1.81 -2.66
CA PHE A 141 -8.70 -0.81 -1.63
C PHE A 141 -8.73 -1.44 -0.24
N LEU A 142 -7.84 -0.98 0.63
CA LEU A 142 -7.80 -1.35 2.04
C LEU A 142 -7.84 -0.09 2.91
N TYR A 143 -8.70 -0.10 3.91
CA TYR A 143 -8.81 1.02 4.86
C TYR A 143 -7.56 1.11 5.75
N ILE A 144 -7.17 2.34 6.10
CA ILE A 144 -5.90 2.59 6.81
C ILE A 144 -5.85 1.90 8.19
N GLU A 145 -6.95 1.84 8.94
CA GLU A 145 -6.96 1.18 10.24
C GLU A 145 -6.83 -0.34 10.11
N ASP A 146 -7.46 -0.95 9.12
CA ASP A 146 -7.26 -2.37 8.81
C ASP A 146 -5.81 -2.65 8.41
N THR A 147 -5.17 -1.72 7.68
CA THR A 147 -3.73 -1.81 7.36
C THR A 147 -2.88 -1.78 8.63
N ALA A 148 -3.14 -0.82 9.53
CA ALA A 148 -2.41 -0.72 10.78
C ALA A 148 -2.60 -1.97 11.65
N ALA A 149 -3.82 -2.48 11.74
CA ALA A 149 -4.13 -3.72 12.45
C ALA A 149 -3.39 -4.93 11.85
N ALA A 150 -3.27 -5.02 10.52
CA ALA A 150 -2.48 -6.07 9.85
C ALA A 150 -1.01 -6.03 10.27
N LEU A 151 -0.40 -4.84 10.28
CA LEU A 151 1.01 -4.68 10.66
C LEU A 151 1.25 -5.08 12.11
N VAL A 152 0.36 -4.68 13.03
CA VAL A 152 0.45 -5.05 14.45
C VAL A 152 0.28 -6.57 14.61
N CYS A 153 -0.70 -7.16 13.95
CA CYS A 153 -0.95 -8.60 14.01
C CYS A 153 0.24 -9.41 13.46
N LEU A 154 0.84 -8.99 12.34
CA LEU A 154 2.05 -9.61 11.81
C LEU A 154 3.26 -9.43 12.72
N LEU A 155 3.33 -8.32 13.45
CA LEU A 155 4.42 -8.07 14.39
C LEU A 155 4.35 -9.02 15.59
N THR A 156 3.15 -9.37 16.05
CA THR A 156 2.90 -10.17 17.25
C THR A 156 2.72 -11.66 16.96
N GLU A 157 2.04 -12.02 15.88
CA GLU A 157 1.60 -13.39 15.58
C GLU A 157 2.22 -13.95 14.30
N GLY A 158 2.60 -13.06 13.33
CA GLY A 158 3.07 -13.49 12.01
C GLY A 158 4.38 -14.29 12.07
N ARG A 159 4.53 -15.22 11.14
CA ARG A 159 5.81 -15.92 10.92
C ARG A 159 6.73 -15.08 10.05
N PRO A 160 8.06 -15.27 10.10
CA PRO A 160 8.95 -14.66 9.13
C PRO A 160 8.55 -15.00 7.69
N GLY A 161 8.62 -14.01 6.80
CA GLY A 161 8.27 -14.19 5.38
C GLY A 161 7.55 -13.00 4.77
N VAL A 162 7.00 -13.23 3.58
CA VAL A 162 6.28 -12.21 2.79
C VAL A 162 4.78 -12.35 2.97
N TYR A 163 4.05 -11.24 3.05
CA TYR A 163 2.59 -11.19 3.18
C TYR A 163 1.98 -10.12 2.29
N ASN A 164 0.94 -10.48 1.54
CA ASN A 164 0.06 -9.52 0.90
C ASN A 164 -0.88 -8.91 1.94
N ILE A 165 -0.99 -7.57 1.93
CA ILE A 165 -1.90 -6.81 2.78
C ILE A 165 -2.87 -6.04 1.89
N ALA A 166 -4.14 -6.46 1.87
CA ALA A 166 -5.16 -5.93 0.97
C ALA A 166 -6.56 -6.12 1.55
N GLY A 167 -7.55 -5.46 0.95
CA GLY A 167 -8.95 -5.67 1.26
C GLY A 167 -9.48 -7.01 0.74
N ASN A 168 -10.71 -7.34 1.11
CA ASN A 168 -11.42 -8.53 0.64
C ASN A 168 -12.37 -8.26 -0.53
N ASP A 169 -12.44 -7.01 -1.00
CA ASP A 169 -13.30 -6.58 -2.09
C ASP A 169 -12.42 -6.20 -3.29
N THR A 170 -12.39 -7.06 -4.31
CA THR A 170 -11.69 -6.78 -5.57
C THR A 170 -12.72 -6.64 -6.69
N ARG A 171 -12.78 -5.46 -7.31
CA ARG A 171 -13.76 -5.15 -8.35
C ARG A 171 -13.22 -4.11 -9.34
N PRO A 172 -13.85 -3.87 -10.50
CA PRO A 172 -13.44 -2.83 -11.43
C PRO A 172 -13.36 -1.45 -10.74
N LEU A 173 -12.32 -0.68 -11.03
CA LEU A 173 -12.10 0.63 -10.42
C LEU A 173 -13.28 1.58 -10.63
N ARG A 174 -14.00 1.44 -11.76
CA ARG A 174 -15.25 2.21 -12.01
C ARG A 174 -16.27 2.02 -10.90
N ALA A 175 -16.46 0.81 -10.41
CA ALA A 175 -17.44 0.52 -9.35
C ALA A 175 -17.10 1.26 -8.03
N TYR A 176 -15.83 1.37 -7.69
CA TYR A 176 -15.38 2.19 -6.56
C TYR A 176 -15.64 3.68 -6.77
N ILE A 177 -15.37 4.19 -7.98
CA ILE A 177 -15.58 5.60 -8.33
C ILE A 177 -17.07 5.96 -8.26
N GLU A 178 -17.93 5.15 -8.82
CA GLU A 178 -19.37 5.37 -8.79
C GLU A 178 -19.94 5.28 -7.38
N GLU A 179 -19.40 4.41 -6.54
CA GLU A 179 -19.77 4.34 -5.12
C GLU A 179 -19.34 5.59 -4.37
N MET A 180 -18.08 6.04 -4.49
CA MET A 180 -17.60 7.28 -3.89
C MET A 180 -18.44 8.48 -4.31
N TYR A 181 -18.78 8.59 -5.61
CA TYR A 181 -19.63 9.67 -6.11
C TYR A 181 -21.00 9.70 -5.43
N ARG A 182 -21.65 8.54 -5.30
CA ARG A 182 -22.93 8.43 -4.59
C ARG A 182 -22.81 8.82 -3.11
N LEU A 183 -21.75 8.35 -2.43
CA LEU A 183 -21.51 8.64 -1.01
C LEU A 183 -21.20 10.12 -0.76
N CYS A 184 -20.62 10.83 -1.73
CA CYS A 184 -20.46 12.29 -1.70
C CYS A 184 -21.76 13.07 -1.89
N GLY A 185 -22.88 12.41 -2.15
CA GLY A 185 -24.17 13.05 -2.43
C GLY A 185 -24.34 13.47 -3.89
N SER A 186 -23.58 12.87 -4.81
CA SER A 186 -23.68 13.06 -6.27
C SER A 186 -23.57 14.53 -6.69
N ARG A 187 -22.74 15.30 -6.01
CA ARG A 187 -22.44 16.68 -6.39
C ARG A 187 -21.36 16.70 -7.47
N GLY A 188 -21.39 17.70 -8.37
CA GLY A 188 -20.45 17.77 -9.48
C GLY A 188 -20.67 16.69 -10.53
N SER A 189 -19.61 16.30 -11.24
CA SER A 189 -19.64 15.31 -12.31
C SER A 189 -18.33 14.56 -12.46
N PHE A 190 -18.30 13.53 -13.29
CA PHE A 190 -17.06 12.88 -13.72
C PHE A 190 -17.15 12.33 -15.14
N ARG A 191 -15.99 12.20 -15.81
CA ARG A 191 -15.88 11.59 -17.13
C ARG A 191 -14.74 10.60 -17.17
N TYR A 192 -14.98 9.47 -17.80
CA TYR A 192 -13.96 8.46 -18.08
C TYR A 192 -13.25 8.75 -19.41
N GLY A 193 -12.00 8.26 -19.54
CA GLY A 193 -11.19 8.37 -20.75
C GLY A 193 -10.58 9.76 -20.99
N GLU A 194 -10.80 10.72 -20.12
CA GLU A 194 -10.28 12.11 -20.25
C GLU A 194 -8.85 12.27 -19.70
N ARG A 195 -8.34 11.31 -18.94
CA ARG A 195 -7.00 11.34 -18.39
C ARG A 195 -6.16 10.23 -19.00
N PRO A 196 -4.95 10.54 -19.51
CA PRO A 196 -4.06 9.51 -20.03
C PRO A 196 -3.67 8.51 -18.93
N GLN A 197 -3.45 7.26 -19.33
CA GLN A 197 -2.90 6.27 -18.44
C GLN A 197 -1.52 6.68 -17.93
N ASN A 198 -1.19 6.23 -16.70
CA ASN A 198 0.14 6.44 -16.17
C ASN A 198 1.19 5.62 -16.96
N ALA A 199 2.46 5.99 -16.83
CA ALA A 199 3.55 5.36 -17.56
C ALA A 199 3.77 3.88 -17.19
N GLU A 200 3.27 3.43 -16.04
CA GLU A 200 3.39 2.03 -15.59
C GLU A 200 2.39 1.10 -16.29
N GLY A 201 1.42 1.66 -17.04
CA GLY A 201 0.36 0.92 -17.73
C GLY A 201 -0.79 0.50 -16.80
N PRO A 202 -1.85 -0.12 -17.38
CA PRO A 202 -2.95 -0.67 -16.59
C PRO A 202 -2.48 -1.95 -15.89
N ALA A 203 -2.60 -2.00 -14.57
CA ALA A 203 -2.36 -3.20 -13.78
C ALA A 203 -3.65 -3.56 -13.05
N ASP A 204 -3.99 -4.84 -13.06
CA ASP A 204 -5.05 -5.35 -12.21
C ASP A 204 -4.49 -5.65 -10.81
N LEU A 205 -5.13 -5.13 -9.79
CA LEU A 205 -4.79 -5.39 -8.41
C LEU A 205 -5.76 -6.42 -7.83
N MET A 206 -5.47 -7.69 -8.05
CA MET A 206 -6.26 -8.84 -7.58
C MET A 206 -5.47 -9.65 -6.54
N PRO A 207 -5.27 -9.12 -5.32
CA PRO A 207 -4.47 -9.78 -4.29
C PRO A 207 -5.15 -11.00 -3.68
N ASP A 208 -4.36 -12.05 -3.42
CA ASP A 208 -4.71 -13.12 -2.49
C ASP A 208 -4.12 -12.78 -1.11
N ILE A 209 -4.98 -12.73 -0.10
CA ILE A 209 -4.62 -12.48 1.30
C ILE A 209 -4.76 -13.74 2.18
N SER A 210 -4.92 -14.91 1.57
CA SER A 210 -5.16 -16.17 2.29
C SER A 210 -4.06 -16.49 3.28
N ARG A 211 -2.81 -16.10 2.98
CA ARG A 211 -1.66 -16.38 3.85
C ARG A 211 -1.77 -15.66 5.18
N ILE A 212 -1.92 -14.35 5.19
CA ILE A 212 -2.07 -13.59 6.43
C ILE A 212 -3.31 -14.06 7.19
N CYS A 213 -4.39 -14.35 6.48
CA CYS A 213 -5.62 -14.85 7.08
C CYS A 213 -5.48 -16.23 7.72
N ARG A 214 -4.64 -17.11 7.23
CA ARG A 214 -4.38 -18.43 7.84
C ARG A 214 -3.41 -18.36 9.00
N GLU A 215 -2.43 -17.49 8.92
CA GLU A 215 -1.30 -17.45 9.86
C GLU A 215 -1.52 -16.50 11.02
N THR A 216 -2.56 -15.63 10.95
CA THR A 216 -2.91 -14.68 11.99
C THR A 216 -4.43 -14.59 12.19
N ALA A 217 -4.87 -13.92 13.25
CA ALA A 217 -6.27 -13.59 13.49
C ALA A 217 -6.79 -12.45 12.62
N TRP A 218 -5.92 -11.74 11.89
CA TRP A 218 -6.31 -10.56 11.12
C TRP A 218 -7.22 -10.88 9.93
N ARG A 219 -8.19 -10.02 9.75
CA ARG A 219 -9.07 -9.93 8.57
C ARG A 219 -9.36 -8.46 8.30
N PRO A 220 -9.48 -8.02 7.02
CA PRO A 220 -10.02 -6.70 6.73
C PRO A 220 -11.51 -6.69 7.09
N VAL A 221 -11.92 -5.77 7.94
CA VAL A 221 -13.28 -5.70 8.47
C VAL A 221 -14.06 -4.48 8.01
N THR A 222 -13.37 -3.41 7.60
CA THR A 222 -13.98 -2.15 7.20
C THR A 222 -14.48 -2.24 5.76
N ALA A 223 -15.79 -2.12 5.56
CA ALA A 223 -16.36 -2.02 4.22
C ALA A 223 -15.90 -0.72 3.54
N PHE A 224 -15.76 -0.73 2.19
CA PHE A 224 -15.29 0.45 1.47
C PHE A 224 -16.18 1.68 1.73
N SER A 225 -17.50 1.50 1.77
CA SER A 225 -18.44 2.58 2.10
C SER A 225 -18.21 3.19 3.48
N GLU A 226 -17.93 2.36 4.49
CA GLU A 226 -17.65 2.81 5.86
C GLU A 226 -16.37 3.66 5.90
N GLY A 227 -15.28 3.16 5.32
CA GLY A 227 -14.03 3.91 5.26
C GLY A 227 -14.14 5.22 4.47
N ILE A 228 -15.01 5.28 3.43
CA ILE A 228 -15.31 6.52 2.70
C ILE A 228 -16.09 7.50 3.59
N TYR A 229 -17.07 7.04 4.37
CA TYR A 229 -17.79 7.90 5.32
C TYR A 229 -16.84 8.52 6.35
N GLU A 230 -15.96 7.74 6.94
CA GLU A 230 -14.95 8.24 7.89
C GLU A 230 -14.01 9.26 7.23
N THR A 231 -13.57 8.97 6.00
CA THR A 231 -12.73 9.89 5.23
C THR A 231 -13.44 11.22 4.95
N LEU A 232 -14.70 11.17 4.52
CA LEU A 232 -15.55 12.35 4.28
C LEU A 232 -15.77 13.16 5.57
N HIS A 233 -16.01 12.48 6.69
CA HIS A 233 -16.18 13.16 7.97
C HIS A 233 -14.96 13.98 8.36
N ARG A 234 -13.76 13.40 8.16
CA ARG A 234 -12.49 14.09 8.44
C ARG A 234 -12.16 15.21 7.46
N LEU A 235 -12.61 15.11 6.21
CA LEU A 235 -12.44 16.20 5.24
C LEU A 235 -13.35 17.41 5.50
N ARG A 236 -14.43 17.23 6.27
CA ARG A 236 -15.38 18.29 6.63
C ARG A 236 -15.05 18.97 7.96
N ALA A 237 -14.18 18.35 8.77
CA ALA A 237 -13.77 18.85 10.08
C ALA A 237 -12.62 19.87 9.98
#